data_ca1100b8c2f08ae45233df463fff1382
#
_entry.id   ca1100b8c2f08ae45233df463fff1382
#
_cell.length_a   1.000
_cell.length_b   1.000
_cell.length_c   1.000
_cell.angle_alpha   90.00
_cell.angle_beta   90.00
_cell.angle_gamma   90.00
#
_symmetry.space_group_name_H-M   'P 1'
#
loop_
_entity.id
_entity.type
_entity.pdbx_description
1 polymer ?
#
loop_
_entity_poly.entity_id
_entity_poly.type
_entity_poly.pdbx_seq_one_letter_code
_entity_poly.pdbx_strand_id
1 'polypeptide(L)'
;MRVRVRPTEAIHFAAIFVLAVLTVVFRGNLEDPTGMLLAYAALAAALIPISLLARRADRLPAPLTLLVDFYPAAFLPILFNTLSPLIMATRGGARDDLLIAADRALFGVDVTVWMERFAHPRVNDVFYVFYSTYYLLALVLGVVLWARNRATARRYVFTLMVVYYVSYAGYFTIPALGPRFAQAPLYAKSLTESPVSRAINDTINTLEKTKLDVFPSGHTMISVAVLIVAWKRAREVFWWLLPIATGLIISTVYCRFHYVVDLIAGTALAFVFVPIGDRIYDRMMLRPRTA
;
A
#
# COMPACT_ATOMS: atom_id res chain seq x y z
N MET A 1 14.89 24.01 -23.11
CA MET A 1 14.67 22.56 -22.97
C MET A 1 13.70 22.34 -21.80
N ARG A 2 12.36 22.16 -22.08
CA ARG A 2 11.36 21.96 -21.01
C ARG A 2 11.59 20.64 -20.32
N VAL A 3 11.71 20.70 -19.01
CA VAL A 3 11.95 19.54 -18.12
C VAL A 3 10.67 18.70 -18.05
N ARG A 4 10.62 17.60 -18.80
CA ARG A 4 9.47 16.69 -18.76
C ARG A 4 9.63 15.76 -17.56
N VAL A 5 8.86 16.00 -16.49
CA VAL A 5 8.74 15.13 -15.33
C VAL A 5 7.92 13.90 -15.74
N ARG A 6 8.34 12.68 -15.38
CA ARG A 6 7.55 11.47 -15.64
C ARG A 6 6.28 11.46 -14.76
N PRO A 7 5.21 10.76 -15.17
CA PRO A 7 4.01 10.63 -14.35
C PRO A 7 4.27 10.15 -12.93
N THR A 8 5.20 9.19 -12.74
CA THR A 8 5.59 8.66 -11.43
C THR A 8 6.21 9.70 -10.52
N GLU A 9 7.08 10.57 -11.03
CA GLU A 9 7.69 11.65 -10.24
C GLU A 9 6.65 12.72 -9.92
N ALA A 10 5.79 13.05 -10.89
CA ALA A 10 4.76 14.07 -10.69
C ALA A 10 3.78 13.71 -9.56
N ILE A 11 3.34 12.44 -9.49
CA ILE A 11 2.44 12.00 -8.42
C ILE A 11 3.15 11.96 -7.07
N HIS A 12 4.44 11.60 -7.01
CA HIS A 12 5.22 11.67 -5.78
C HIS A 12 5.40 13.10 -5.27
N PHE A 13 5.77 14.03 -6.14
CA PHE A 13 5.87 15.44 -5.77
C PHE A 13 4.53 15.98 -5.26
N ALA A 14 3.41 15.61 -5.92
CA ALA A 14 2.08 16.00 -5.46
C ALA A 14 1.76 15.42 -4.08
N ALA A 15 2.07 14.14 -3.84
CA ALA A 15 1.84 13.51 -2.54
C ALA A 15 2.69 14.15 -1.44
N ILE A 16 3.99 14.35 -1.67
CA ILE A 16 4.90 15.03 -0.73
C ILE A 16 4.39 16.45 -0.43
N PHE A 17 3.96 17.18 -1.45
CA PHE A 17 3.41 18.54 -1.27
C PHE A 17 2.15 18.53 -0.41
N VAL A 18 1.20 17.62 -0.66
CA VAL A 18 -0.02 17.49 0.15
C VAL A 18 0.32 17.17 1.61
N LEU A 19 1.23 16.22 1.85
CA LEU A 19 1.65 15.86 3.21
C LEU A 19 2.37 17.01 3.91
N ALA A 20 3.21 17.76 3.20
CA ALA A 20 3.87 18.96 3.75
C ALA A 20 2.85 20.04 4.11
N VAL A 21 1.85 20.30 3.26
CA VAL A 21 0.76 21.23 3.55
C VAL A 21 -0.02 20.81 4.79
N LEU A 22 -0.40 19.53 4.89
CA LEU A 22 -1.09 19.00 6.08
C LEU A 22 -0.23 19.18 7.34
N THR A 23 1.08 18.93 7.25
CA THR A 23 2.01 19.13 8.37
C THR A 23 2.05 20.60 8.82
N VAL A 24 2.06 21.54 7.88
CA VAL A 24 2.04 22.99 8.22
C VAL A 24 0.70 23.40 8.84
N VAL A 25 -0.41 22.95 8.25
CA VAL A 25 -1.77 23.28 8.73
C VAL A 25 -2.02 22.74 10.14
N PHE A 26 -1.60 21.52 10.42
CA PHE A 26 -1.84 20.85 11.70
C PHE A 26 -0.62 20.85 12.63
N ARG A 27 0.36 21.73 12.39
CA ARG A 27 1.63 21.78 13.14
C ARG A 27 1.46 21.87 14.67
N GLY A 28 0.39 22.49 15.14
CA GLY A 28 0.12 22.62 16.57
C GLY A 28 -0.29 21.31 17.26
N ASN A 29 -0.68 20.28 16.48
CA ASN A 29 -1.10 18.97 16.97
C ASN A 29 -0.04 17.88 16.71
N LEU A 30 1.15 18.27 16.22
CA LEU A 30 2.24 17.35 15.88
C LEU A 30 3.39 17.50 16.87
N GLU A 31 4.02 16.40 17.26
CA GLU A 31 5.17 16.41 18.17
C GLU A 31 6.43 16.98 17.48
N ASP A 32 6.69 16.57 16.20
CA ASP A 32 7.86 17.03 15.44
C ASP A 32 7.47 17.43 14.00
N PRO A 33 6.78 18.56 13.82
CA PRO A 33 6.43 19.06 12.48
C PRO A 33 7.66 19.44 11.65
N THR A 34 8.74 19.92 12.31
CA THR A 34 9.97 20.34 11.63
C THR A 34 10.71 19.15 11.04
N GLY A 35 10.89 18.07 11.82
CA GLY A 35 11.51 16.84 11.33
C GLY A 35 10.73 16.22 10.19
N MET A 36 9.39 16.25 10.24
CA MET A 36 8.55 15.78 9.13
C MET A 36 8.75 16.61 7.86
N LEU A 37 8.78 17.95 7.96
CA LEU A 37 9.03 18.83 6.81
C LEU A 37 10.43 18.63 6.23
N LEU A 38 11.44 18.44 7.07
CA LEU A 38 12.81 18.11 6.62
C LEU A 38 12.85 16.75 5.90
N ALA A 39 12.14 15.75 6.40
CA ALA A 39 12.04 14.45 5.73
C ALA A 39 11.37 14.56 4.35
N TYR A 40 10.28 15.33 4.23
CA TYR A 40 9.64 15.59 2.94
C TYR A 40 10.53 16.39 1.99
N ALA A 41 11.27 17.38 2.47
CA ALA A 41 12.23 18.12 1.68
C ALA A 41 13.37 17.21 1.18
N ALA A 42 13.89 16.31 2.03
CA ALA A 42 14.92 15.34 1.66
C ALA A 42 14.39 14.34 0.61
N LEU A 43 13.16 13.83 0.77
CA LEU A 43 12.53 12.96 -0.23
C LEU A 43 12.32 13.68 -1.56
N ALA A 44 11.83 14.92 -1.54
CA ALA A 44 11.68 15.73 -2.76
C ALA A 44 13.03 15.99 -3.44
N ALA A 45 14.08 16.29 -2.67
CA ALA A 45 15.45 16.46 -3.18
C ALA A 45 16.00 15.17 -3.80
N ALA A 46 15.74 14.01 -3.17
CA ALA A 46 16.14 12.70 -3.70
C ALA A 46 15.44 12.32 -5.01
N LEU A 47 14.24 12.83 -5.28
CA LEU A 47 13.55 12.64 -6.55
C LEU A 47 14.25 13.38 -7.71
N ILE A 48 15.02 14.43 -7.46
CA ILE A 48 15.69 15.23 -8.52
C ILE A 48 16.69 14.37 -9.31
N PRO A 49 17.71 13.75 -8.69
CA PRO A 49 18.64 12.89 -9.41
C PRO A 49 17.95 11.69 -10.06
N ILE A 50 16.94 11.10 -9.43
CA ILE A 50 16.13 10.02 -10.01
C ILE A 50 15.46 10.50 -11.29
N SER A 51 14.82 11.69 -11.27
CA SER A 51 14.19 12.29 -12.44
C SER A 51 15.19 12.59 -13.56
N LEU A 52 16.41 13.02 -13.22
CA LEU A 52 17.46 13.26 -14.20
C LEU A 52 17.95 11.96 -14.85
N LEU A 53 18.15 10.91 -14.08
CA LEU A 53 18.51 9.58 -14.57
C LEU A 53 17.38 8.98 -15.42
N ALA A 54 16.14 9.15 -14.97
CA ALA A 54 14.96 8.67 -15.64
C ALA A 54 14.80 9.18 -17.08
N ARG A 55 15.26 10.40 -17.36
CA ARG A 55 15.29 10.96 -18.74
C ARG A 55 16.22 10.22 -19.68
N ARG A 56 17.24 9.58 -19.13
CA ARG A 56 18.25 8.82 -19.87
C ARG A 56 18.07 7.31 -19.72
N ALA A 57 16.94 6.85 -19.13
CA ALA A 57 16.75 5.45 -18.77
C ALA A 57 16.93 4.47 -19.95
N ASP A 58 16.53 4.88 -21.15
CA ASP A 58 16.68 4.03 -22.34
C ASP A 58 18.15 3.88 -22.79
N ARG A 59 19.06 4.70 -22.24
CA ARG A 59 20.52 4.65 -22.47
C ARG A 59 21.30 4.05 -21.28
N LEU A 60 20.62 3.79 -20.17
CA LEU A 60 21.23 3.21 -18.98
C LEU A 60 21.34 1.69 -19.10
N PRO A 61 22.33 1.07 -18.44
CA PRO A 61 22.36 -0.38 -18.25
C PRO A 61 21.08 -0.88 -17.60
N ALA A 62 20.67 -2.12 -17.93
CA ALA A 62 19.43 -2.71 -17.46
C ALA A 62 19.22 -2.63 -15.92
N PRO A 63 20.23 -2.92 -15.05
CA PRO A 63 20.07 -2.79 -13.59
C PRO A 63 19.73 -1.37 -13.14
N LEU A 64 20.39 -0.36 -13.70
CA LEU A 64 20.10 1.05 -13.35
C LEU A 64 18.73 1.49 -13.87
N THR A 65 18.32 1.01 -15.05
CA THR A 65 16.97 1.27 -15.57
C THR A 65 15.92 0.65 -14.67
N LEU A 66 16.14 -0.57 -14.19
CA LEU A 66 15.24 -1.24 -13.26
C LEU A 66 15.08 -0.44 -11.95
N LEU A 67 16.19 -0.02 -11.34
CA LEU A 67 16.17 0.81 -10.14
C LEU A 67 15.40 2.12 -10.36
N VAL A 68 15.64 2.80 -11.49
CA VAL A 68 14.95 4.04 -11.83
C VAL A 68 13.46 3.84 -12.15
N ASP A 69 13.06 2.71 -12.69
CA ASP A 69 11.65 2.43 -12.98
C ASP A 69 10.89 1.94 -11.73
N PHE A 70 11.60 1.33 -10.74
CA PHE A 70 11.00 0.75 -9.52
C PHE A 70 11.32 1.50 -8.22
N TYR A 71 11.94 2.69 -8.27
CA TYR A 71 12.21 3.48 -7.07
C TYR A 71 10.96 3.73 -6.19
N PRO A 72 9.70 3.76 -6.72
CA PRO A 72 8.53 3.90 -5.87
C PRO A 72 8.39 2.81 -4.81
N ALA A 73 8.91 1.60 -5.07
CA ALA A 73 8.91 0.52 -4.08
C ALA A 73 9.64 0.88 -2.77
N ALA A 74 10.63 1.79 -2.83
CA ALA A 74 11.31 2.30 -1.64
C ALA A 74 10.64 3.56 -1.08
N PHE A 75 10.14 4.45 -1.93
CA PHE A 75 9.56 5.74 -1.51
C PHE A 75 8.19 5.59 -0.85
N LEU A 76 7.35 4.69 -1.35
CA LEU A 76 6.00 4.47 -0.81
C LEU A 76 6.02 4.05 0.67
N PRO A 77 6.83 3.05 1.12
CA PRO A 77 6.92 2.69 2.54
C PRO A 77 7.47 3.82 3.42
N ILE A 78 8.39 4.65 2.91
CA ILE A 78 8.92 5.79 3.67
C ILE A 78 7.82 6.82 3.91
N LEU A 79 7.05 7.18 2.88
CA LEU A 79 5.90 8.09 3.04
C LEU A 79 4.81 7.49 3.92
N PHE A 80 4.51 6.20 3.79
CA PHE A 80 3.57 5.48 4.63
C PHE A 80 3.88 5.65 6.11
N ASN A 81 5.14 5.51 6.50
CA ASN A 81 5.56 5.63 7.90
C ASN A 81 5.44 7.06 8.48
N THR A 82 5.11 8.07 7.67
CA THR A 82 4.84 9.44 8.13
C THR A 82 3.35 9.72 8.35
N LEU A 83 2.45 8.78 8.03
CA LEU A 83 1.01 9.04 8.02
C LEU A 83 0.38 9.07 9.40
N SER A 84 0.77 8.15 10.33
CA SER A 84 0.14 8.04 11.64
C SER A 84 0.09 9.36 12.42
N PRO A 85 1.19 10.13 12.57
CA PRO A 85 1.12 11.43 13.26
C PRO A 85 0.14 12.40 12.60
N LEU A 86 0.09 12.45 11.25
CA LEU A 86 -0.83 13.31 10.52
C LEU A 86 -2.29 12.89 10.69
N ILE A 87 -2.56 11.59 10.65
CA ILE A 87 -3.91 11.05 10.86
C ILE A 87 -4.39 11.43 12.28
N MET A 88 -3.56 11.23 13.30
CA MET A 88 -3.89 11.61 14.66
C MET A 88 -4.12 13.11 14.79
N ALA A 89 -3.24 13.92 14.21
CA ALA A 89 -3.35 15.38 14.25
C ALA A 89 -4.62 15.93 13.59
N THR A 90 -5.12 15.23 12.54
CA THR A 90 -6.29 15.67 11.76
C THR A 90 -7.62 15.10 12.26
N ARG A 91 -7.63 13.90 12.84
CA ARG A 91 -8.84 13.14 13.17
C ARG A 91 -9.03 12.86 14.66
N GLY A 92 -7.97 12.94 15.46
CA GLY A 92 -8.03 12.87 16.92
C GLY A 92 -8.24 11.48 17.52
N GLY A 93 -8.35 10.40 16.74
CA GLY A 93 -8.49 9.07 17.29
C GLY A 93 -8.96 7.99 16.32
N ALA A 94 -8.90 6.76 16.80
CA ALA A 94 -9.34 5.58 16.05
C ALA A 94 -10.86 5.39 16.12
N ARG A 95 -11.43 4.84 15.06
CA ARG A 95 -12.87 4.61 14.88
C ARG A 95 -13.16 3.14 14.55
N ASP A 96 -12.46 2.24 15.25
CA ASP A 96 -12.69 0.78 15.15
C ASP A 96 -14.13 0.39 15.47
N ASP A 97 -14.82 1.17 16.31
CA ASP A 97 -16.23 1.02 16.64
C ASP A 97 -17.14 0.91 15.40
N LEU A 98 -16.87 1.74 14.38
CA LEU A 98 -17.65 1.74 13.14
C LEU A 98 -17.39 0.48 12.31
N LEU A 99 -16.16 0.02 12.24
CA LEU A 99 -15.76 -1.14 11.44
C LEU A 99 -16.24 -2.44 12.10
N ILE A 100 -16.15 -2.53 13.44
CA ILE A 100 -16.73 -3.63 14.23
C ILE A 100 -18.24 -3.71 14.03
N ALA A 101 -18.94 -2.57 14.12
CA ALA A 101 -20.38 -2.53 13.91
C ALA A 101 -20.76 -2.96 12.49
N ALA A 102 -19.98 -2.53 11.47
CA ALA A 102 -20.21 -2.91 10.08
C ALA A 102 -19.98 -4.41 9.84
N ASP A 103 -18.89 -4.98 10.37
CA ASP A 103 -18.62 -6.43 10.26
C ASP A 103 -19.73 -7.23 10.95
N ARG A 104 -20.17 -6.84 12.15
CA ARG A 104 -21.27 -7.52 12.87
C ARG A 104 -22.59 -7.42 12.11
N ALA A 105 -22.88 -6.27 11.48
CA ALA A 105 -24.09 -6.10 10.68
C ALA A 105 -24.09 -6.99 9.42
N LEU A 106 -22.92 -7.22 8.81
CA LEU A 106 -22.78 -8.02 7.59
C LEU A 106 -22.72 -9.53 7.88
N PHE A 107 -22.03 -9.93 8.96
CA PHE A 107 -21.69 -11.34 9.22
C PHE A 107 -22.36 -11.92 10.48
N GLY A 108 -22.96 -11.09 11.32
CA GLY A 108 -23.57 -11.50 12.58
C GLY A 108 -22.60 -11.88 13.70
N VAL A 109 -21.29 -11.79 13.43
CA VAL A 109 -20.20 -12.16 14.36
C VAL A 109 -19.00 -11.24 14.20
N ASP A 110 -18.11 -11.23 15.20
CA ASP A 110 -16.75 -10.70 15.06
C ASP A 110 -15.91 -11.71 14.29
N VAL A 111 -15.72 -11.49 12.98
CA VAL A 111 -15.15 -12.50 12.08
C VAL A 111 -13.73 -12.91 12.50
N THR A 112 -12.89 -11.97 12.96
CA THR A 112 -11.54 -12.27 13.43
C THR A 112 -11.54 -13.13 14.69
N VAL A 113 -12.49 -12.93 15.60
CA VAL A 113 -12.71 -13.77 16.79
C VAL A 113 -13.25 -15.13 16.38
N TRP A 114 -14.20 -15.17 15.44
CA TRP A 114 -14.73 -16.41 14.88
C TRP A 114 -13.63 -17.26 14.21
N MET A 115 -12.67 -16.64 13.51
CA MET A 115 -11.55 -17.33 12.86
C MET A 115 -10.55 -17.94 13.86
N GLU A 116 -10.51 -17.48 15.11
CA GLU A 116 -9.63 -18.04 16.13
C GLU A 116 -9.81 -19.55 16.36
N ARG A 117 -10.99 -20.10 16.03
CA ARG A 117 -11.23 -21.57 16.09
C ARG A 117 -10.25 -22.39 15.25
N PHE A 118 -9.71 -21.78 14.19
CA PHE A 118 -8.71 -22.39 13.31
C PHE A 118 -7.27 -22.15 13.76
N ALA A 119 -7.06 -21.42 14.88
CA ALA A 119 -5.74 -21.08 15.38
C ALA A 119 -5.00 -22.35 15.82
N HIS A 120 -3.92 -22.63 15.09
CA HIS A 120 -2.99 -23.73 15.33
C HIS A 120 -1.62 -23.27 14.83
N PRO A 121 -0.48 -23.59 15.51
CA PRO A 121 0.84 -23.06 15.14
C PRO A 121 1.20 -23.19 13.67
N ARG A 122 0.95 -24.33 13.04
CA ARG A 122 1.21 -24.53 11.60
C ARG A 122 0.31 -23.70 10.69
N VAL A 123 -0.96 -23.50 11.05
CA VAL A 123 -1.92 -22.69 10.30
C VAL A 123 -1.53 -21.21 10.42
N ASN A 124 -1.13 -20.78 11.62
CA ASN A 124 -0.63 -19.44 11.88
C ASN A 124 0.58 -19.13 10.99
N ASP A 125 1.56 -20.04 10.94
CA ASP A 125 2.75 -19.88 10.09
C ASP A 125 2.39 -19.71 8.62
N VAL A 126 1.47 -20.53 8.10
CA VAL A 126 1.01 -20.43 6.70
C VAL A 126 0.40 -19.07 6.41
N PHE A 127 -0.48 -18.56 7.27
CA PHE A 127 -1.10 -17.26 7.06
C PHE A 127 -0.13 -16.10 7.25
N TYR A 128 0.80 -16.15 8.21
CA TYR A 128 1.85 -15.13 8.31
C TYR A 128 2.79 -15.14 7.10
N VAL A 129 3.11 -16.30 6.52
CA VAL A 129 3.85 -16.38 5.26
C VAL A 129 3.05 -15.76 4.12
N PHE A 130 1.75 -16.07 3.96
CA PHE A 130 0.92 -15.40 2.96
C PHE A 130 0.91 -13.89 3.14
N TYR A 131 0.72 -13.40 4.36
CA TYR A 131 0.75 -11.97 4.65
C TYR A 131 2.07 -11.31 4.21
N SER A 132 3.20 -11.95 4.48
CA SER A 132 4.53 -11.43 4.12
C SER A 132 4.78 -11.33 2.61
N THR A 133 3.96 -11.98 1.77
CA THR A 133 4.10 -11.91 0.30
C THR A 133 3.65 -10.57 -0.32
N TYR A 134 3.08 -9.66 0.46
CA TYR A 134 2.47 -8.42 -0.01
C TYR A 134 3.35 -7.61 -0.97
N TYR A 135 4.57 -7.27 -0.54
CA TYR A 135 5.49 -6.50 -1.38
C TYR A 135 6.01 -7.31 -2.56
N LEU A 136 6.21 -8.62 -2.38
CA LEU A 136 6.70 -9.50 -3.43
C LEU A 136 5.70 -9.66 -4.56
N LEU A 137 4.40 -9.73 -4.25
CA LEU A 137 3.33 -9.88 -5.25
C LEU A 137 3.38 -8.75 -6.29
N ALA A 138 3.49 -7.50 -5.83
CA ALA A 138 3.58 -6.34 -6.69
C ALA A 138 4.89 -6.30 -7.51
N LEU A 139 6.02 -6.64 -6.87
CA LEU A 139 7.34 -6.64 -7.52
C LEU A 139 7.45 -7.73 -8.58
N VAL A 140 6.98 -8.95 -8.31
CA VAL A 140 7.04 -10.07 -9.26
C VAL A 140 6.32 -9.71 -10.55
N LEU A 141 5.08 -9.24 -10.48
CA LEU A 141 4.37 -8.80 -11.68
C LEU A 141 5.09 -7.65 -12.39
N GLY A 142 5.58 -6.68 -11.62
CA GLY A 142 6.32 -5.54 -12.16
C GLY A 142 7.55 -5.97 -12.95
N VAL A 143 8.38 -6.85 -12.40
CA VAL A 143 9.59 -7.36 -13.06
C VAL A 143 9.24 -8.17 -14.32
N VAL A 144 8.22 -9.02 -14.26
CA VAL A 144 7.74 -9.77 -15.44
C VAL A 144 7.29 -8.81 -16.54
N LEU A 145 6.49 -7.79 -16.21
CA LEU A 145 6.06 -6.80 -17.19
C LEU A 145 7.25 -6.00 -17.75
N TRP A 146 8.21 -5.65 -16.90
CA TRP A 146 9.41 -4.91 -17.30
C TRP A 146 10.30 -5.70 -18.27
N ALA A 147 10.48 -6.99 -18.01
CA ALA A 147 11.23 -7.90 -18.88
C ALA A 147 10.57 -8.05 -20.27
N ARG A 148 9.25 -7.97 -20.35
CA ARG A 148 8.48 -8.08 -21.60
C ARG A 148 8.38 -6.73 -22.33
N ASN A 149 8.00 -5.69 -21.61
CA ASN A 149 7.79 -4.37 -22.16
C ASN A 149 7.89 -3.29 -21.08
N ARG A 150 8.99 -2.52 -21.11
CA ARG A 150 9.26 -1.45 -20.13
C ARG A 150 8.16 -0.39 -20.05
N ALA A 151 7.53 -0.04 -21.17
CA ALA A 151 6.45 0.95 -21.17
C ALA A 151 5.22 0.44 -20.41
N THR A 152 4.88 -0.84 -20.57
CA THR A 152 3.82 -1.50 -19.80
C THR A 152 4.14 -1.55 -18.31
N ALA A 153 5.40 -1.86 -17.94
CA ALA A 153 5.83 -1.85 -16.55
C ALA A 153 5.75 -0.45 -15.91
N ARG A 154 6.21 0.59 -16.60
CA ARG A 154 6.13 1.99 -16.14
C ARG A 154 4.67 2.43 -15.92
N ARG A 155 3.77 2.03 -16.81
CA ARG A 155 2.33 2.26 -16.65
C ARG A 155 1.79 1.54 -15.41
N TYR A 156 2.14 0.27 -15.23
CA TYR A 156 1.76 -0.53 -14.08
C TYR A 156 2.23 0.10 -12.76
N VAL A 157 3.51 0.47 -12.68
CA VAL A 157 4.08 1.15 -11.50
C VAL A 157 3.30 2.42 -11.17
N PHE A 158 3.02 3.25 -12.17
CA PHE A 158 2.22 4.46 -11.97
C PHE A 158 0.80 4.15 -11.48
N THR A 159 0.12 3.17 -12.10
CA THR A 159 -1.22 2.75 -11.69
C THR A 159 -1.24 2.24 -10.25
N LEU A 160 -0.24 1.44 -9.84
CA LEU A 160 -0.11 1.03 -8.45
C LEU A 160 0.13 2.20 -7.50
N MET A 161 0.94 3.19 -7.89
CA MET A 161 1.13 4.40 -7.07
C MET A 161 -0.18 5.14 -6.83
N VAL A 162 -1.03 5.27 -7.87
CA VAL A 162 -2.37 5.87 -7.71
C VAL A 162 -3.18 5.08 -6.68
N VAL A 163 -3.17 3.75 -6.76
CA VAL A 163 -3.88 2.87 -5.82
C VAL A 163 -3.32 3.00 -4.40
N TYR A 164 -1.99 3.04 -4.22
CA TYR A 164 -1.36 3.28 -2.93
C TYR A 164 -1.77 4.64 -2.32
N TYR A 165 -1.71 5.71 -3.09
CA TYR A 165 -2.07 7.04 -2.57
C TYR A 165 -3.57 7.17 -2.27
N VAL A 166 -4.43 6.45 -2.98
CA VAL A 166 -5.85 6.37 -2.64
C VAL A 166 -6.05 5.63 -1.31
N SER A 167 -5.34 4.53 -1.06
CA SER A 167 -5.41 3.85 0.25
C SER A 167 -4.90 4.77 1.37
N TYR A 168 -3.80 5.49 1.16
CA TYR A 168 -3.27 6.45 2.13
C TYR A 168 -4.27 7.58 2.44
N ALA A 169 -4.92 8.13 1.41
CA ALA A 169 -5.99 9.11 1.62
C ALA A 169 -7.19 8.52 2.37
N GLY A 170 -7.48 7.24 2.12
CA GLY A 170 -8.55 6.50 2.80
C GLY A 170 -8.33 6.41 4.31
N TYR A 171 -7.10 6.23 4.78
CA TYR A 171 -6.77 6.16 6.22
C TYR A 171 -7.14 7.43 7.00
N PHE A 172 -7.23 8.56 6.33
CA PHE A 172 -7.75 9.80 6.90
C PHE A 172 -9.28 9.83 6.98
N THR A 173 -10.00 8.93 6.34
CA THR A 173 -11.49 8.92 6.37
C THR A 173 -12.02 8.22 7.62
N ILE A 174 -11.53 7.01 7.90
CA ILE A 174 -11.89 6.19 9.07
C ILE A 174 -10.57 5.63 9.63
N PRO A 175 -9.84 6.41 10.44
CA PRO A 175 -8.64 5.90 11.10
C PRO A 175 -9.02 4.79 12.08
N ALA A 176 -8.31 3.66 12.01
CA ALA A 176 -8.56 2.51 12.88
C ALA A 176 -7.27 1.77 13.21
N LEU A 177 -7.21 1.20 14.41
CA LEU A 177 -6.05 0.44 14.90
C LEU A 177 -6.06 -1.03 14.44
N GLY A 178 -7.23 -1.52 14.08
CA GLY A 178 -7.45 -2.90 13.66
C GLY A 178 -7.76 -3.88 14.79
N PRO A 179 -8.29 -5.06 14.40
CA PRO A 179 -8.80 -6.06 15.33
C PRO A 179 -7.77 -6.49 16.38
N ARG A 180 -6.49 -6.60 16.01
CA ARG A 180 -5.41 -7.02 16.91
C ARG A 180 -5.22 -6.14 18.14
N PHE A 181 -5.66 -4.86 18.06
CA PHE A 181 -5.63 -3.92 19.19
C PHE A 181 -7.02 -3.66 19.74
N ALA A 182 -7.99 -3.33 18.89
CA ALA A 182 -9.32 -2.94 19.31
C ALA A 182 -10.15 -4.11 19.91
N GLN A 183 -9.90 -5.33 19.44
CA GLN A 183 -10.57 -6.54 19.93
C GLN A 183 -9.65 -7.45 20.75
N ALA A 184 -8.46 -6.97 21.16
CA ALA A 184 -7.50 -7.76 21.90
C ALA A 184 -8.07 -8.51 23.13
N PRO A 185 -8.97 -7.91 23.94
CA PRO A 185 -9.56 -8.61 25.08
C PRO A 185 -10.48 -9.80 24.73
N LEU A 186 -10.91 -9.91 23.46
CA LEU A 186 -11.79 -10.98 23.00
C LEU A 186 -11.03 -12.24 22.56
N TYR A 187 -9.71 -12.15 22.38
CA TYR A 187 -8.90 -13.28 21.91
C TYR A 187 -8.39 -14.13 23.06
N ALA A 188 -8.63 -15.45 22.98
CA ALA A 188 -8.15 -16.42 23.93
C ALA A 188 -6.81 -17.06 23.52
N LYS A 189 -6.49 -17.07 22.19
CA LYS A 189 -5.30 -17.73 21.67
C LYS A 189 -4.31 -16.72 21.07
N SER A 190 -3.02 -16.96 21.28
CA SER A 190 -1.95 -16.29 20.55
C SER A 190 -1.84 -16.86 19.14
N LEU A 191 -1.49 -16.01 18.15
CA LEU A 191 -1.16 -16.44 16.79
C LEU A 191 0.35 -16.49 16.54
N THR A 192 1.18 -16.08 17.52
CA THR A 192 2.65 -15.97 17.41
C THR A 192 3.38 -16.96 18.32
N GLU A 193 2.82 -18.15 18.51
CA GLU A 193 3.44 -19.20 19.34
C GLU A 193 4.64 -19.83 18.65
N SER A 194 4.58 -20.04 17.34
CA SER A 194 5.67 -20.58 16.55
C SER A 194 6.79 -19.57 16.33
N PRO A 195 8.06 -20.00 16.21
CA PRO A 195 9.17 -19.11 15.83
C PRO A 195 8.97 -18.41 14.49
N VAL A 196 8.31 -19.05 13.51
CA VAL A 196 8.08 -18.48 12.17
C VAL A 196 7.06 -17.34 12.24
N SER A 197 5.87 -17.59 12.79
CA SER A 197 4.83 -16.57 12.93
C SER A 197 5.30 -15.40 13.79
N ARG A 198 6.07 -15.67 14.86
CA ARG A 198 6.66 -14.65 15.73
C ARG A 198 7.65 -13.77 14.95
N ALA A 199 8.63 -14.38 14.26
CA ALA A 199 9.64 -13.63 13.52
C ALA A 199 9.03 -12.74 12.44
N ILE A 200 8.02 -13.23 11.71
CA ILE A 200 7.32 -12.44 10.71
C ILE A 200 6.54 -11.28 11.36
N ASN A 201 5.78 -11.57 12.43
CA ASN A 201 5.02 -10.53 13.15
C ASN A 201 5.94 -9.43 13.72
N ASP A 202 7.08 -9.79 14.32
CA ASP A 202 8.03 -8.83 14.87
C ASP A 202 8.68 -7.99 13.78
N THR A 203 8.97 -8.61 12.62
CA THR A 203 9.45 -7.90 11.43
C THR A 203 8.42 -6.88 10.94
N ILE A 204 7.14 -7.27 10.80
CA ILE A 204 6.04 -6.37 10.42
C ILE A 204 5.95 -5.21 11.41
N ASN A 205 5.93 -5.49 12.71
CA ASN A 205 5.82 -4.45 13.74
C ASN A 205 7.00 -3.47 13.75
N THR A 206 8.19 -3.91 13.32
CA THR A 206 9.39 -3.08 13.20
C THR A 206 9.36 -2.20 11.96
N LEU A 207 8.90 -2.73 10.84
CA LEU A 207 8.88 -2.04 9.55
C LEU A 207 7.69 -1.10 9.39
N GLU A 208 6.52 -1.49 9.89
CA GLU A 208 5.26 -0.74 9.76
C GLU A 208 5.00 0.08 11.04
N LYS A 209 5.46 1.32 11.04
CA LYS A 209 5.27 2.26 12.17
C LYS A 209 3.87 2.87 12.19
N THR A 210 3.21 2.99 11.03
CA THR A 210 1.82 3.44 10.94
C THR A 210 0.90 2.37 11.50
N LYS A 211 -0.01 2.76 12.38
CA LYS A 211 -0.97 1.87 13.07
C LYS A 211 -2.43 2.27 12.85
N LEU A 212 -2.71 3.31 12.06
CA LEU A 212 -4.05 3.82 11.76
C LEU A 212 -4.39 3.62 10.27
N ASP A 213 -3.98 2.47 9.72
CA ASP A 213 -3.94 2.15 8.31
C ASP A 213 -4.87 1.00 7.91
N VAL A 214 -5.95 0.83 8.68
CA VAL A 214 -6.83 -0.33 8.54
C VAL A 214 -7.86 -0.11 7.42
N PHE A 215 -8.54 1.04 7.36
CA PHE A 215 -9.60 1.28 6.39
C PHE A 215 -9.24 2.34 5.35
N PRO A 216 -9.38 2.04 4.05
CA PRO A 216 -9.64 0.73 3.44
C PRO A 216 -8.39 -0.17 3.47
N SER A 217 -8.56 -1.51 3.36
CA SER A 217 -7.41 -2.42 3.35
C SER A 217 -6.50 -2.17 2.16
N GLY A 218 -5.33 -1.57 2.43
CA GLY A 218 -4.28 -1.36 1.44
C GLY A 218 -3.75 -2.68 0.88
N HIS A 219 -3.61 -3.71 1.72
CA HIS A 219 -3.19 -5.05 1.33
C HIS A 219 -4.13 -5.66 0.29
N THR A 220 -5.44 -5.61 0.54
CA THR A 220 -6.45 -6.09 -0.40
C THR A 220 -6.49 -5.24 -1.67
N MET A 221 -6.48 -3.92 -1.52
CA MET A 221 -6.56 -2.99 -2.64
C MET A 221 -5.42 -3.20 -3.64
N ILE A 222 -4.18 -3.33 -3.16
CA ILE A 222 -3.00 -3.57 -4.00
C ILE A 222 -3.01 -4.98 -4.57
N SER A 223 -3.35 -6.01 -3.78
CA SER A 223 -3.42 -7.39 -4.28
C SER A 223 -4.42 -7.55 -5.41
N VAL A 224 -5.61 -6.97 -5.26
CA VAL A 224 -6.64 -6.96 -6.31
C VAL A 224 -6.17 -6.14 -7.52
N ALA A 225 -5.52 -4.99 -7.33
CA ALA A 225 -4.97 -4.20 -8.43
C ALA A 225 -3.92 -4.99 -9.23
N VAL A 226 -3.03 -5.71 -8.53
CA VAL A 226 -2.05 -6.62 -9.18
C VAL A 226 -2.77 -7.68 -10.00
N LEU A 227 -3.80 -8.33 -9.46
CA LEU A 227 -4.58 -9.34 -10.18
C LEU A 227 -5.29 -8.75 -11.41
N ILE A 228 -5.90 -7.57 -11.30
CA ILE A 228 -6.56 -6.89 -12.44
C ILE A 228 -5.55 -6.63 -13.57
N VAL A 229 -4.36 -6.13 -13.23
CA VAL A 229 -3.32 -5.86 -14.23
C VAL A 229 -2.74 -7.15 -14.80
N ALA A 230 -2.48 -8.17 -13.96
CA ALA A 230 -2.00 -9.47 -14.41
C ALA A 230 -2.99 -10.11 -15.39
N TRP A 231 -4.28 -10.10 -15.09
CA TRP A 231 -5.34 -10.59 -15.99
C TRP A 231 -5.31 -9.94 -17.36
N LYS A 232 -5.09 -8.61 -17.39
CA LYS A 232 -5.09 -7.83 -18.65
C LYS A 232 -3.78 -7.91 -19.44
N ARG A 233 -2.64 -8.11 -18.79
CA ARG A 233 -1.31 -7.90 -19.40
C ARG A 233 -0.37 -9.11 -19.33
N ALA A 234 -0.64 -10.08 -18.44
CA ALA A 234 0.20 -11.24 -18.20
C ALA A 234 -0.66 -12.40 -17.65
N ARG A 235 -1.62 -12.87 -18.46
CA ARG A 235 -2.68 -13.78 -18.02
C ARG A 235 -2.16 -15.12 -17.47
N GLU A 236 -1.04 -15.60 -17.97
CA GLU A 236 -0.38 -16.81 -17.46
C GLU A 236 0.19 -16.58 -16.04
N VAL A 237 0.68 -15.36 -15.74
CA VAL A 237 1.16 -14.99 -14.40
C VAL A 237 0.00 -14.81 -13.43
N PHE A 238 -1.16 -14.36 -13.91
CA PHE A 238 -2.37 -14.21 -13.11
C PHE A 238 -2.72 -15.51 -12.35
N TRP A 239 -2.67 -16.65 -13.01
CA TRP A 239 -3.04 -17.91 -12.39
C TRP A 239 -2.09 -18.37 -11.27
N TRP A 240 -0.82 -17.95 -11.34
CA TRP A 240 0.16 -18.16 -10.26
C TRP A 240 -0.03 -17.18 -9.11
N LEU A 241 -0.36 -15.93 -9.42
CA LEU A 241 -0.56 -14.89 -8.41
C LEU A 241 -1.90 -15.03 -7.69
N LEU A 242 -2.92 -15.57 -8.34
CA LEU A 242 -4.28 -15.68 -7.78
C LEU A 242 -4.32 -16.41 -6.43
N PRO A 243 -3.78 -17.63 -6.28
CA PRO A 243 -3.82 -18.33 -4.99
C PRO A 243 -3.00 -17.59 -3.92
N ILE A 244 -1.87 -16.96 -4.29
CA ILE A 244 -1.03 -16.21 -3.36
C ILE A 244 -1.77 -14.95 -2.87
N ALA A 245 -2.37 -14.18 -3.79
CA ALA A 245 -3.13 -12.99 -3.46
C ALA A 245 -4.38 -13.32 -2.62
N THR A 246 -5.06 -14.43 -2.93
CA THR A 246 -6.20 -14.90 -2.14
C THR A 246 -5.77 -15.28 -0.73
N GLY A 247 -4.70 -16.06 -0.59
CA GLY A 247 -4.13 -16.39 0.71
C GLY A 247 -3.71 -15.17 1.51
N LEU A 248 -3.07 -14.18 0.85
CA LEU A 248 -2.70 -12.90 1.45
C LEU A 248 -3.96 -12.14 1.94
N ILE A 249 -4.99 -12.00 1.12
CA ILE A 249 -6.22 -11.29 1.50
C ILE A 249 -6.88 -11.96 2.71
N ILE A 250 -7.00 -13.28 2.72
CA ILE A 250 -7.56 -14.02 3.86
C ILE A 250 -6.67 -13.84 5.09
N SER A 251 -5.33 -13.85 4.92
CA SER A 251 -4.39 -13.71 6.03
C SER A 251 -4.52 -12.38 6.76
N THR A 252 -4.95 -11.30 6.09
CA THR A 252 -5.13 -9.99 6.75
C THR A 252 -6.20 -10.05 7.84
N VAL A 253 -7.27 -10.81 7.64
CA VAL A 253 -8.34 -11.03 8.65
C VAL A 253 -7.91 -12.08 9.66
N TYR A 254 -7.35 -13.21 9.21
CA TYR A 254 -6.89 -14.28 10.09
C TYR A 254 -5.84 -13.80 11.10
N CYS A 255 -4.84 -13.06 10.64
CA CYS A 255 -3.80 -12.48 11.48
C CYS A 255 -4.23 -11.22 12.24
N ARG A 256 -5.53 -10.87 12.21
CA ARG A 256 -6.14 -9.77 12.97
C ARG A 256 -5.66 -8.37 12.59
N PHE A 257 -5.21 -8.19 11.35
CA PHE A 257 -4.78 -6.87 10.86
C PHE A 257 -5.96 -6.03 10.35
N HIS A 258 -6.96 -6.67 9.70
CA HIS A 258 -8.09 -6.01 9.06
C HIS A 258 -9.44 -6.62 9.45
N TYR A 259 -10.48 -5.79 9.41
CA TYR A 259 -11.88 -6.20 9.39
C TYR A 259 -12.27 -6.65 7.97
N VAL A 260 -13.35 -7.44 7.80
CA VAL A 260 -13.78 -7.88 6.46
C VAL A 260 -14.32 -6.72 5.64
N VAL A 261 -15.00 -5.76 6.28
CA VAL A 261 -15.47 -4.54 5.59
C VAL A 261 -14.37 -3.75 4.94
N ASP A 262 -13.14 -3.77 5.51
CA ASP A 262 -11.96 -3.11 4.92
C ASP A 262 -11.57 -3.77 3.60
N LEU A 263 -11.68 -5.10 3.53
CA LEU A 263 -11.37 -5.88 2.33
C LEU A 263 -12.39 -5.61 1.22
N ILE A 264 -13.67 -5.52 1.59
CA ILE A 264 -14.75 -5.17 0.65
C ILE A 264 -14.50 -3.79 0.06
N ALA A 265 -14.21 -2.80 0.91
CA ALA A 265 -13.89 -1.44 0.49
C ALA A 265 -12.63 -1.40 -0.39
N GLY A 266 -11.55 -2.07 0.03
CA GLY A 266 -10.31 -2.14 -0.72
C GLY A 266 -10.48 -2.79 -2.10
N THR A 267 -11.27 -3.87 -2.17
CA THR A 267 -11.62 -4.53 -3.44
C THR A 267 -12.38 -3.59 -4.37
N ALA A 268 -13.43 -2.94 -3.88
CA ALA A 268 -14.23 -2.00 -4.66
C ALA A 268 -13.38 -0.84 -5.20
N LEU A 269 -12.54 -0.25 -4.33
CA LEU A 269 -11.65 0.84 -4.71
C LEU A 269 -10.60 0.40 -5.74
N ALA A 270 -10.08 -0.82 -5.67
CA ALA A 270 -9.15 -1.32 -6.69
C ALA A 270 -9.81 -1.38 -8.09
N PHE A 271 -11.05 -1.88 -8.18
CA PHE A 271 -11.80 -1.90 -9.44
C PHE A 271 -12.05 -0.50 -10.01
N VAL A 272 -12.22 0.51 -9.16
CA VAL A 272 -12.43 1.90 -9.57
C VAL A 272 -11.12 2.57 -9.96
N PHE A 273 -10.07 2.46 -9.14
CA PHE A 273 -8.87 3.27 -9.28
C PHE A 273 -7.80 2.67 -10.20
N VAL A 274 -7.80 1.37 -10.48
CA VAL A 274 -6.93 0.79 -11.51
C VAL A 274 -7.24 1.38 -12.90
N PRO A 275 -8.49 1.39 -13.41
CA PRO A 275 -8.77 2.02 -14.69
C PRO A 275 -8.59 3.55 -14.68
N ILE A 276 -8.80 4.20 -13.54
CA ILE A 276 -8.53 5.65 -13.40
C ILE A 276 -7.04 5.92 -13.53
N GLY A 277 -6.19 5.16 -12.82
CA GLY A 277 -4.73 5.26 -12.90
C GLY A 277 -4.22 5.06 -14.33
N ASP A 278 -4.72 4.03 -15.02
CA ASP A 278 -4.42 3.78 -16.43
C ASP A 278 -4.77 4.98 -17.32
N ARG A 279 -5.96 5.57 -17.15
CA ARG A 279 -6.41 6.74 -17.93
C ARG A 279 -5.60 8.00 -17.60
N ILE A 280 -5.26 8.23 -16.36
CA ILE A 280 -4.40 9.37 -15.96
C ILE A 280 -3.04 9.24 -16.63
N TYR A 281 -2.42 8.04 -16.56
CA TYR A 281 -1.14 7.77 -17.20
C TYR A 281 -1.19 8.09 -18.70
N ASP A 282 -2.21 7.59 -19.41
CA ASP A 282 -2.38 7.83 -20.85
C ASP A 282 -2.51 9.33 -21.16
N ARG A 283 -3.34 10.05 -20.39
CA ARG A 283 -3.51 11.51 -20.59
C ARG A 283 -2.21 12.28 -20.34
N MET A 284 -1.40 11.88 -19.37
CA MET A 284 -0.11 12.51 -19.10
C MET A 284 0.91 12.23 -20.20
N MET A 285 0.85 11.04 -20.80
CA MET A 285 1.76 10.64 -21.90
C MET A 285 1.34 11.19 -23.26
N LEU A 286 0.01 11.34 -23.50
CA LEU A 286 -0.57 11.80 -24.77
C LEU A 286 -0.69 13.33 -24.87
N ARG A 287 -0.43 14.10 -23.79
CA ARG A 287 -0.45 15.58 -23.91
C ARG A 287 0.48 16.03 -25.02
N PRO A 288 -0.03 16.76 -26.06
CA PRO A 288 0.78 17.21 -27.17
C PRO A 288 1.99 18.00 -26.69
N ARG A 289 3.11 17.87 -27.39
CA ARG A 289 4.21 18.80 -27.31
C ARG A 289 3.67 20.16 -27.74
N THR A 290 3.09 20.94 -26.80
CA THR A 290 2.86 22.35 -27.11
C THR A 290 4.22 22.96 -27.40
N ALA A 291 4.36 23.41 -28.61
CA ALA A 291 5.53 24.04 -29.23
C ALA A 291 6.10 25.17 -28.35
#